data_ac25da23a03134a9c1b2a01a99d70a0a
#
_entry.id   ac25da23a03134a9c1b2a01a99d70a0a
#
_cell.length_a   1.000
_cell.length_b   1.000
_cell.length_c   1.000
_cell.angle_alpha   90.00
_cell.angle_beta   90.00
_cell.angle_gamma   90.00
#
_symmetry.space_group_name_H-M   'P 1'
#
loop_
_entity.id
_entity.type
_entity.pdbx_description
1 polymer ?
#
loop_
_entity_poly.entity_id
_entity_poly.type
_entity_poly.pdbx_seq_one_letter_code
_entity_poly.pdbx_strand_id
1 'polypeptide(L)'
;MSNFSENENWYVCSLVVQAKPEKLEQVKADILAISTAEIHGVKPEEGKLVVILESDRQLALADLIEQVKDVSGVIVVSLISNYLDEK
;
A
#
# COMPACT_ATOMS: atom_id res chain seq x y z
N MET A 1 8.88 -12.39 23.26
CA MET A 1 8.44 -11.80 23.24
C MET A 1 8.21 -11.42 22.87
N SER A 2 7.94 -11.48 22.87
CA SER A 2 7.28 -10.84 22.64
C SER A 2 7.17 -10.32 22.33
N ASN A 3 7.13 -10.59 22.41
CA ASN A 3 6.69 -9.79 22.19
C ASN A 3 6.46 -9.41 21.57
N PHE A 4 6.09 -9.68 21.44
CA PHE A 4 5.56 -9.24 20.84
C PHE A 4 4.86 -8.83 21.00
N SER A 5 4.65 -9.09 21.37
CA SER A 5 3.75 -8.89 21.65
C SER A 5 3.25 -8.00 21.68
N GLU A 6 3.40 -7.50 22.02
CA GLU A 6 2.89 -6.74 21.95
C GLU A 6 2.73 -6.32 20.85
N ASN A 7 3.07 -6.32 20.14
CA ASN A 7 2.81 -6.01 19.08
C ASN A 7 2.08 -6.77 18.48
N GLU A 8 1.42 -7.05 19.04
CA GLU A 8 0.62 -8.00 18.66
C GLU A 8 -0.29 -7.61 17.61
N ASN A 9 -0.65 -6.44 17.43
CA ASN A 9 -1.55 -6.00 16.38
C ASN A 9 -0.75 -5.34 15.29
N TRP A 10 -0.42 -6.10 14.30
CA TRP A 10 0.29 -5.58 13.14
C TRP A 10 -0.59 -5.84 11.93
N TYR A 11 -0.95 -4.80 11.23
CA TYR A 11 -1.90 -4.87 10.13
C TYR A 11 -1.17 -4.72 8.81
N VAL A 12 -1.51 -5.57 7.86
CA VAL A 12 -0.92 -5.56 6.52
C VAL A 12 -2.05 -5.50 5.51
N CYS A 13 -1.87 -4.69 4.49
CA CYS A 13 -2.88 -4.48 3.48
C CYS A 13 -2.21 -4.51 2.12
N SER A 14 -2.77 -5.29 1.20
CA SER A 14 -2.26 -5.39 -0.17
C SER A 14 -3.22 -4.72 -1.12
N LEU A 15 -2.67 -3.88 -1.99
CA LEU A 15 -3.46 -3.12 -2.95
C LEU A 15 -2.96 -3.34 -4.35
N VAL A 16 -3.86 -3.33 -5.33
CA VAL A 16 -3.49 -3.17 -6.72
C VAL A 16 -3.81 -1.73 -7.10
N VAL A 17 -2.80 -1.01 -7.54
CA VAL A 17 -2.96 0.37 -7.96
C VAL A 17 -2.91 0.42 -9.47
N GLN A 18 -3.95 1.00 -10.08
CA GLN A 18 -3.99 1.21 -11.51
C GLN A 18 -3.66 2.68 -11.76
N ALA A 19 -2.62 2.93 -12.51
CA ALA A 19 -2.17 4.28 -12.81
C ALA A 19 -2.04 4.45 -14.31
N LYS A 20 -1.96 5.70 -14.74
CA LYS A 20 -1.70 5.97 -16.15
C LYS A 20 -0.27 5.54 -16.45
N PRO A 21 -0.06 4.72 -17.51
CA PRO A 21 1.30 4.23 -17.78
C PRO A 21 2.33 5.35 -17.94
N GLU A 22 1.95 6.47 -18.54
CA GLU A 22 2.89 7.55 -18.75
C GLU A 22 3.23 8.27 -17.43
N LYS A 23 2.46 8.03 -16.38
CA LYS A 23 2.73 8.64 -15.08
C LYS A 23 3.25 7.62 -14.06
N LEU A 24 3.53 6.42 -14.50
CA LEU A 24 3.85 5.34 -13.59
C LEU A 24 5.08 5.62 -12.74
N GLU A 25 6.12 6.20 -13.33
CA GLU A 25 7.34 6.45 -12.56
C GLU A 25 7.10 7.46 -11.45
N GLN A 26 6.31 8.50 -11.74
CA GLN A 26 6.00 9.47 -10.72
C GLN A 26 5.11 8.84 -9.63
N VAL A 27 4.15 8.03 -10.04
CA VAL A 27 3.28 7.37 -9.08
C VAL A 27 4.09 6.48 -8.16
N LYS A 28 5.05 5.73 -8.72
CA LYS A 28 5.92 4.89 -7.89
C LYS A 28 6.67 5.72 -6.86
N ALA A 29 7.26 6.81 -7.30
CA ALA A 29 8.03 7.66 -6.39
C ALA A 29 7.14 8.23 -5.29
N ASP A 30 5.94 8.67 -5.66
CA ASP A 30 5.04 9.27 -4.68
C ASP A 30 4.54 8.23 -3.68
N ILE A 31 4.27 7.00 -4.14
CA ILE A 31 3.84 5.95 -3.23
C ILE A 31 4.98 5.57 -2.27
N LEU A 32 6.20 5.48 -2.77
CA LEU A 32 7.31 5.14 -1.91
C LEU A 32 7.61 6.23 -0.87
N ALA A 33 7.14 7.44 -1.10
CA ALA A 33 7.27 8.50 -0.11
C ALA A 33 6.26 8.36 1.02
N ILE A 34 5.25 7.50 0.85
CA ILE A 34 4.28 7.25 1.90
C ILE A 34 4.90 6.31 2.93
N SER A 35 4.72 6.64 4.21
CA SER A 35 5.29 5.85 5.29
C SER A 35 4.86 4.40 5.20
N THR A 36 5.78 3.48 5.34
CA THR A 36 5.58 2.03 5.37
C THR A 36 5.07 1.41 4.07
N ALA A 37 4.95 2.19 3.00
CA ALA A 37 4.51 1.64 1.72
C ALA A 37 5.66 0.96 1.00
N GLU A 38 5.39 -0.20 0.41
CA GLU A 38 6.35 -0.93 -0.40
C GLU A 38 5.70 -1.35 -1.69
N ILE A 39 6.48 -1.39 -2.76
CA ILE A 39 5.99 -1.82 -4.05
C ILE A 39 6.58 -3.20 -4.32
N HIS A 40 5.71 -4.20 -4.49
CA HIS A 40 6.13 -5.58 -4.64
C HIS A 40 5.95 -6.12 -6.04
N GLY A 41 5.33 -5.40 -6.93
CA GLY A 41 5.19 -5.84 -8.31
C GLY A 41 4.79 -4.67 -9.17
N VAL A 42 5.24 -4.70 -10.42
CA VAL A 42 4.95 -3.63 -11.38
C VAL A 42 4.70 -4.27 -12.72
N LYS A 43 3.62 -3.84 -13.39
CA LYS A 43 3.37 -4.19 -14.78
C LYS A 43 3.31 -2.88 -15.57
N PRO A 44 4.46 -2.41 -16.07
CA PRO A 44 4.51 -1.08 -16.66
C PRO A 44 3.60 -0.90 -17.86
N GLU A 45 3.47 -1.92 -18.69
CA GLU A 45 2.65 -1.80 -19.89
C GLU A 45 1.17 -1.64 -19.55
N GLU A 46 0.77 -2.05 -18.35
CA GLU A 46 -0.61 -1.91 -17.92
C GLU A 46 -0.80 -0.80 -16.90
N GLY A 47 0.29 -0.21 -16.44
CA GLY A 47 0.20 0.81 -15.42
C GLY A 47 -0.19 0.29 -14.06
N LYS A 48 0.10 -0.99 -13.76
CA LYS A 48 -0.32 -1.61 -12.52
C LYS A 48 0.82 -1.79 -11.55
N LEU A 49 0.51 -1.60 -10.28
CA LEU A 49 1.45 -1.78 -9.18
C LEU A 49 0.79 -2.61 -8.10
N VAL A 50 1.59 -3.45 -7.44
CA VAL A 50 1.13 -4.10 -6.21
C VAL A 50 1.83 -3.40 -5.06
N VAL A 51 1.04 -2.86 -4.15
CA VAL A 51 1.53 -2.05 -3.03
C VAL A 51 1.16 -2.71 -1.73
N ILE A 52 2.11 -2.80 -0.83
CA ILE A 52 1.89 -3.35 0.51
C ILE A 52 2.02 -2.21 1.51
N LEU A 53 1.02 -2.09 2.37
CA LEU A 53 1.02 -1.10 3.44
C LEU A 53 0.99 -1.84 4.78
N GLU A 54 1.70 -1.32 5.75
CA GLU A 54 1.75 -1.92 7.08
C GLU A 54 1.60 -0.85 8.14
N SER A 55 1.01 -1.22 9.26
CA SER A 55 0.90 -0.32 10.39
C SER A 55 0.56 -1.10 11.63
N ASP A 56 0.87 -0.53 12.79
CA ASP A 56 0.46 -1.11 14.05
C ASP A 56 -0.95 -0.68 14.43
N ARG A 57 -1.64 0.10 13.58
CA ARG A 57 -3.00 0.54 13.85
C ARG A 57 -3.83 0.47 12.59
N GLN A 58 -5.03 -0.10 12.74
CA GLN A 58 -5.90 -0.26 11.60
C GLN A 58 -6.35 1.09 11.02
N LEU A 59 -6.60 2.06 11.87
CA LEU A 59 -7.01 3.37 11.38
C LEU A 59 -5.92 4.03 10.57
N ALA A 60 -4.66 3.79 10.94
CA ALA A 60 -3.55 4.32 10.17
C ALA A 60 -3.49 3.72 8.78
N LEU A 61 -3.85 2.44 8.65
CA LEU A 61 -3.91 1.82 7.32
C LEU A 61 -4.93 2.53 6.44
N ALA A 62 -6.08 2.87 7.00
CA ALA A 62 -7.10 3.58 6.22
C ALA A 62 -6.57 4.89 5.70
N ASP A 63 -5.83 5.63 6.53
CA ASP A 63 -5.22 6.88 6.10
C ASP A 63 -4.20 6.65 5.01
N LEU A 64 -3.39 5.60 5.13
CA LEU A 64 -2.38 5.29 4.12
C LEU A 64 -3.04 4.95 2.79
N ILE A 65 -4.14 4.20 2.82
CA ILE A 65 -4.86 3.89 1.60
C ILE A 65 -5.37 5.17 0.94
N GLU A 66 -5.89 6.09 1.73
CA GLU A 66 -6.35 7.36 1.17
C GLU A 66 -5.21 8.14 0.55
N GLN A 67 -4.04 8.11 1.17
CA GLN A 67 -2.88 8.79 0.59
C GLN A 67 -2.50 8.19 -0.75
N VAL A 68 -2.58 6.87 -0.88
CA VAL A 68 -2.30 6.22 -2.16
C VAL A 68 -3.31 6.65 -3.20
N LYS A 69 -4.59 6.71 -2.83
CA LYS A 69 -5.63 7.14 -3.77
C LYS A 69 -5.42 8.58 -4.23
N ASP A 70 -4.83 9.42 -3.39
CA ASP A 70 -4.64 10.82 -3.71
C ASP A 70 -3.41 11.09 -4.56
N VAL A 71 -2.60 10.07 -4.83
CA VAL A 71 -1.41 10.26 -5.64
C VAL A 71 -1.81 10.65 -7.07
N SER A 72 -1.19 11.69 -7.59
CA SER A 72 -1.48 12.16 -8.94
C SER A 72 -1.12 11.07 -9.95
N GLY A 73 -2.04 10.76 -10.85
CA GLY A 73 -1.83 9.72 -11.86
C GLY A 73 -2.46 8.40 -11.51
N VAL A 74 -2.91 8.22 -10.26
CA VAL A 74 -3.60 7.01 -9.86
C VAL A 74 -5.03 7.07 -10.36
N ILE A 75 -5.47 6.01 -11.02
CA ILE A 75 -6.84 5.92 -11.56
C ILE A 75 -7.74 5.23 -10.58
N VAL A 76 -7.31 4.08 -10.07
CA VAL A 76 -8.14 3.32 -9.14
C VAL A 76 -7.23 2.49 -8.25
N VAL A 77 -7.68 2.24 -7.03
CA VAL A 77 -6.98 1.39 -6.06
C VAL A 77 -7.95 0.29 -5.66
N SER A 78 -7.51 -0.95 -5.76
CA SER A 78 -8.31 -2.10 -5.38
C SER A 78 -7.66 -2.81 -4.21
N LEU A 79 -8.42 -3.06 -3.17
CA LEU A 79 -7.92 -3.77 -2.01
C LEU A 79 -7.95 -5.27 -2.31
N ILE A 80 -6.78 -5.92 -2.23
CA ILE A 80 -6.70 -7.35 -2.48
C ILE A 80 -6.99 -8.10 -1.18
N SER A 81 -6.32 -7.72 -0.12
CA SER A 81 -6.51 -8.40 1.16
C SER A 81 -6.17 -7.45 2.28
N ASN A 82 -6.76 -7.74 3.42
CA ASN A 82 -6.57 -6.92 4.60
C ASN A 82 -6.72 -7.85 5.79
N TYR A 83 -5.64 -8.15 6.47
CA TYR A 83 -5.72 -9.09 7.56
C TYR A 83 -4.71 -8.74 8.64
N LEU A 84 -4.97 -9.29 9.82
CA LEU A 84 -4.07 -9.16 10.93
C LEU A 84 -2.93 -10.12 10.75
N ASP A 85 -1.76 -9.67 11.07
CA ASP A 85 -0.61 -10.51 11.10
C ASP A 85 -0.51 -11.07 12.48
N GLU A 86 -1.40 -12.02 12.84
CA GLU A 86 -1.34 -12.56 14.09
C GLU A 86 -1.27 -13.96 13.97
N LYS A 87 -1.29 -14.66 13.81
CA LYS A 87 -1.28 -15.94 13.78
C LYS A 87 -0.44 -16.54 14.12
#